data_2231ae1943e86a7f68895b6470c2a33a
#
_entry.id   2231ae1943e86a7f68895b6470c2a33a
#
_cell.length_a   1.000
_cell.length_b   1.000
_cell.length_c   1.000
_cell.angle_alpha   90.00
_cell.angle_beta   90.00
_cell.angle_gamma   90.00
#
_symmetry.space_group_name_H-M   'P 1'
#
loop_
_entity.id
_entity.type
_entity.pdbx_description
1 polymer ?
#
loop_
_entity_poly.entity_id
_entity_poly.type
_entity_poly.pdbx_seq_one_letter_code
_entity_poly.pdbx_strand_id
1 'polypeptide(L)'
;GDTVDVNIDLGFGTWLRKERIRLYGIDTPESRTRDLVEKKYGLMAKDFLVEMLSHDGGIILRTKKDDKGKYGRILGELWRAVDIQGLEPSGGRKSINQMLVDEHHAVEYHGQSKDDISARHLKNRYYLLG
;
A
#
# COMPACT_ATOMS: atom_id res chain seq x y z
N GLY A 1 0.86 -1.82 8.83
CA GLY A 1 0.37 -2.41 7.81
C GLY A 1 0.00 -1.75 6.50
N ASP A 2 -1.21 -1.96 6.15
CA ASP A 2 -1.78 -1.56 4.87
C ASP A 2 -2.62 -0.27 4.94
N THR A 3 -2.47 0.48 6.03
CA THR A 3 -3.15 1.75 6.24
C THR A 3 -2.12 2.85 6.44
N VAL A 4 -2.32 3.99 5.76
CA VAL A 4 -1.43 5.15 5.86
C VAL A 4 -2.27 6.40 6.12
N ASP A 5 -1.67 7.35 6.82
CA ASP A 5 -2.26 8.67 7.03
C ASP A 5 -1.60 9.66 6.07
N VAL A 6 -2.42 10.40 5.33
CA VAL A 6 -1.94 11.35 4.33
C VAL A 6 -2.67 12.68 4.45
N ASN A 7 -2.05 13.72 3.91
CA ASN A 7 -2.71 15.00 3.67
C ASN A 7 -3.08 15.06 2.19
N ILE A 8 -4.33 15.38 1.90
CA ILE A 8 -4.85 15.42 0.53
C ILE A 8 -5.05 16.86 0.10
N ASP A 9 -4.40 17.25 -0.98
CA ASP A 9 -4.58 18.55 -1.61
C ASP A 9 -5.79 18.50 -2.54
N LEU A 10 -6.83 19.25 -2.20
CA LEU A 10 -8.05 19.35 -3.01
C LEU A 10 -7.97 20.49 -4.04
N GLY A 11 -6.86 21.22 -4.08
CA GLY A 11 -6.72 22.39 -4.91
C GLY A 11 -7.24 23.67 -4.20
N PHE A 12 -6.93 24.82 -4.80
CA PHE A 12 -7.37 26.13 -4.31
C PHE A 12 -7.01 26.41 -2.84
N GLY A 13 -5.90 25.81 -2.36
CA GLY A 13 -5.47 26.00 -0.98
C GLY A 13 -6.24 25.20 0.06
N THR A 14 -7.10 24.28 -0.37
CA THR A 14 -7.91 23.44 0.52
C THR A 14 -7.25 22.07 0.69
N TRP A 15 -7.08 21.66 1.94
CA TRP A 15 -6.46 20.40 2.29
C TRP A 15 -7.34 19.57 3.22
N LEU A 16 -7.36 18.25 3.02
CA LEU A 16 -7.82 17.30 4.01
C LEU A 16 -6.58 16.80 4.78
N ARG A 17 -6.60 16.98 6.10
CA ARG A 17 -5.45 16.63 6.95
C ARG A 17 -5.65 15.29 7.62
N LYS A 18 -4.58 14.49 7.68
CA LYS A 18 -4.53 13.21 8.40
C LYS A 18 -5.63 12.25 7.98
N GLU A 19 -5.92 12.21 6.69
CA GLU A 19 -6.86 11.24 6.16
C GLU A 19 -6.25 9.85 6.16
N ARG A 20 -7.01 8.88 6.62
CA ARG A 20 -6.56 7.50 6.74
C ARG A 20 -6.92 6.74 5.47
N ILE A 21 -5.90 6.22 4.79
CA ILE A 21 -6.03 5.47 3.54
C ILE A 21 -5.74 4.00 3.81
N ARG A 22 -6.71 3.13 3.49
CA ARG A 22 -6.51 1.69 3.42
C ARG A 22 -6.06 1.36 2.00
N LEU A 23 -4.90 0.72 1.87
CA LEU A 23 -4.36 0.38 0.54
C LEU A 23 -5.21 -0.70 -0.11
N TYR A 24 -5.80 -0.35 -1.25
CA TYR A 24 -6.74 -1.20 -1.97
C TYR A 24 -6.07 -2.44 -2.56
N GLY A 25 -6.73 -3.58 -2.41
CA GLY A 25 -6.37 -4.80 -3.10
C GLY A 25 -5.18 -5.56 -2.54
N ILE A 26 -4.64 -5.14 -1.40
CA ILE A 26 -3.48 -5.79 -0.80
C ILE A 26 -3.63 -5.98 0.71
N ASP A 27 -2.83 -6.91 1.24
CA ASP A 27 -2.67 -7.13 2.66
C ASP A 27 -1.18 -7.20 2.98
N THR A 28 -0.75 -6.46 3.99
CA THR A 28 0.65 -6.48 4.45
C THR A 28 0.74 -7.18 5.80
N PRO A 29 1.93 -7.72 6.16
CA PRO A 29 2.14 -8.24 7.51
C PRO A 29 1.95 -7.12 8.53
N GLU A 30 1.47 -7.47 9.71
CA GLU A 30 1.25 -6.49 10.77
C GLU A 30 2.57 -6.00 11.35
N SER A 31 2.72 -4.68 11.46
CA SER A 31 3.87 -4.06 12.11
C SER A 31 3.65 -3.87 13.60
N ARG A 32 2.39 -3.86 14.05
CA ARG A 32 2.01 -3.72 15.45
C ARG A 32 1.46 -5.05 15.97
N THR A 33 2.35 -6.01 16.21
CA THR A 33 2.00 -7.34 16.67
C THR A 33 3.02 -7.83 17.67
N ARG A 34 2.61 -8.79 18.51
CA ARG A 34 3.50 -9.46 19.46
C ARG A 34 4.35 -10.53 18.79
N ASP A 35 3.95 -10.98 17.59
CA ASP A 35 4.73 -11.90 16.79
C ASP A 35 5.92 -11.16 16.19
N LEU A 36 7.10 -11.39 16.74
CA LEU A 36 8.32 -10.67 16.36
C LEU A 36 8.74 -10.95 14.91
N VAL A 37 8.44 -12.13 14.40
CA VAL A 37 8.77 -12.49 13.02
C VAL A 37 7.84 -11.73 12.06
N GLU A 38 6.55 -11.77 12.30
CA GLU A 38 5.57 -11.03 11.50
C GLU A 38 5.86 -9.51 11.55
N LYS A 39 6.17 -9.00 12.73
CA LYS A 39 6.51 -7.58 12.93
C LYS A 39 7.69 -7.15 12.06
N LYS A 40 8.72 -8.00 11.97
CA LYS A 40 9.89 -7.73 11.12
C LYS A 40 9.48 -7.49 9.68
N TYR A 41 8.65 -8.36 9.12
CA TYR A 41 8.20 -8.24 7.74
C TYR A 41 7.21 -7.08 7.56
N GLY A 42 6.38 -6.81 8.56
CA GLY A 42 5.51 -5.63 8.57
C GLY A 42 6.29 -4.34 8.55
N LEU A 43 7.37 -4.25 9.30
CA LEU A 43 8.25 -3.07 9.30
C LEU A 43 9.00 -2.93 7.97
N MET A 44 9.40 -4.03 7.35
CA MET A 44 10.02 -3.99 6.02
C MET A 44 9.05 -3.43 4.98
N ALA A 45 7.79 -3.85 5.01
CA ALA A 45 6.77 -3.32 4.12
C ALA A 45 6.53 -1.83 4.35
N LYS A 46 6.50 -1.42 5.61
CA LYS A 46 6.36 -0.01 5.99
C LYS A 46 7.53 0.83 5.48
N ASP A 47 8.75 0.34 5.65
CA ASP A 47 9.95 1.05 5.20
C ASP A 47 9.95 1.21 3.68
N PHE A 48 9.56 0.17 2.94
CA PHE A 48 9.43 0.25 1.49
C PHE A 48 8.39 1.30 1.10
N LEU A 49 7.25 1.30 1.77
CA LEU A 49 6.18 2.27 1.50
C LEU A 49 6.65 3.70 1.75
N VAL A 50 7.33 3.94 2.87
CA VAL A 50 7.88 5.26 3.20
C VAL A 50 8.86 5.71 2.13
N GLU A 51 9.73 4.81 1.67
CA GLU A 51 10.67 5.09 0.59
C GLU A 51 9.96 5.52 -0.69
N MET A 52 8.92 4.77 -1.08
CA MET A 52 8.16 5.10 -2.28
C MET A 52 7.41 6.43 -2.15
N LEU A 53 6.89 6.75 -0.98
CA LEU A 53 6.18 8.00 -0.72
C LEU A 53 7.11 9.20 -0.62
N SER A 54 8.40 8.99 -0.44
CA SER A 54 9.40 10.06 -0.29
C SER A 54 10.00 10.51 -1.61
N HIS A 55 9.56 9.95 -2.74
CA HIS A 55 10.06 10.36 -4.05
C HIS A 55 9.61 11.77 -4.42
N ASP A 56 10.51 12.50 -5.09
CA ASP A 56 10.19 13.80 -5.66
C ASP A 56 9.13 13.65 -6.77
N GLY A 57 8.33 14.68 -6.97
CA GLY A 57 7.32 14.70 -8.02
C GLY A 57 5.90 14.41 -7.52
N GLY A 58 5.76 14.05 -6.25
CA GLY A 58 4.47 13.89 -5.62
C GLY A 58 3.84 12.51 -5.78
N ILE A 59 2.76 12.35 -5.04
CA ILE A 59 1.99 11.10 -4.98
C ILE A 59 0.55 11.43 -5.36
N ILE A 60 -0.04 10.57 -6.17
CA ILE A 60 -1.43 10.70 -6.58
C ILE A 60 -2.24 9.60 -5.90
N LEU A 61 -3.32 9.98 -5.25
CA LEU A 61 -4.26 9.05 -4.65
C LEU A 61 -5.42 8.84 -5.61
N ARG A 62 -5.67 7.57 -5.92
CA ARG A 62 -6.82 7.17 -6.71
C ARG A 62 -7.78 6.42 -5.79
N THR A 63 -8.89 7.06 -5.41
CA THR A 63 -9.83 6.45 -4.47
C THR A 63 -10.66 5.37 -5.15
N LYS A 64 -11.03 4.36 -4.35
CA LYS A 64 -11.94 3.30 -4.75
C LYS A 64 -13.19 3.39 -3.89
N LYS A 65 -14.33 3.16 -4.49
CA LYS A 65 -15.60 3.19 -3.77
C LYS A 65 -15.65 2.03 -2.77
N ASP A 66 -15.87 2.37 -1.50
CA ASP A 66 -16.13 1.40 -0.45
C ASP A 66 -17.59 1.56 -0.03
N ASP A 67 -18.42 0.58 -0.33
CA ASP A 67 -19.85 0.61 -0.05
C ASP A 67 -20.17 0.65 1.44
N LYS A 68 -19.20 0.36 2.29
CA LYS A 68 -19.45 0.23 3.73
C LYS A 68 -18.91 1.38 4.57
N GLY A 69 -18.06 2.25 4.03
CA GLY A 69 -17.50 3.41 4.74
C GLY A 69 -16.97 3.09 6.14
N LYS A 70 -16.54 1.84 6.37
CA LYS A 70 -16.17 1.35 7.69
C LYS A 70 -14.92 2.03 8.19
N TYR A 71 -14.95 2.41 9.47
CA TYR A 71 -13.78 2.89 10.21
C TYR A 71 -13.22 4.23 9.74
N GLY A 72 -13.96 5.01 8.96
CA GLY A 72 -13.51 6.34 8.50
C GLY A 72 -12.26 6.30 7.63
N ARG A 73 -12.00 5.17 6.96
CA ARG A 73 -10.86 5.03 6.06
C ARG A 73 -11.30 5.20 4.62
N ILE A 74 -10.44 5.85 3.84
CA ILE A 74 -10.60 5.93 2.40
C ILE A 74 -9.87 4.74 1.78
N LEU A 75 -10.56 4.00 0.92
CA LEU A 75 -9.95 2.90 0.19
C LEU A 75 -9.30 3.45 -1.07
N GLY A 76 -8.03 3.13 -1.31
CA GLY A 76 -7.37 3.74 -2.44
C GLY A 76 -6.07 3.11 -2.90
N GLU A 77 -5.65 3.53 -4.09
CA GLU A 77 -4.35 3.22 -4.67
C GLU A 77 -3.48 4.46 -4.62
N LEU A 78 -2.22 4.26 -4.28
CA LEU A 78 -1.20 5.31 -4.30
C LEU A 78 -0.32 5.13 -5.53
N TRP A 79 -0.06 6.23 -6.23
CA TRP A 79 0.77 6.25 -7.44
C TRP A 79 1.82 7.33 -7.29
N ARG A 80 3.05 7.05 -7.74
CA ARG A 80 4.01 8.13 -7.92
C ARG A 80 3.61 8.91 -9.17
N ALA A 81 3.62 10.24 -9.07
CA ALA A 81 3.23 11.08 -10.20
C ALA A 81 4.08 10.79 -11.45
N VAL A 82 5.36 10.52 -11.27
CA VAL A 82 6.28 10.20 -12.37
C VAL A 82 5.87 8.95 -13.13
N ASP A 83 5.27 7.97 -12.48
CA ASP A 83 4.83 6.73 -13.13
C ASP A 83 3.59 6.94 -14.00
N ILE A 84 2.73 7.88 -13.62
CA ILE A 84 1.52 8.22 -14.40
C ILE A 84 1.85 9.11 -15.56
N GLN A 85 2.77 10.06 -15.38
CA GLN A 85 3.17 11.03 -16.39
C GLN A 85 4.15 10.46 -17.41
N GLY A 86 4.68 9.28 -17.15
CA GLY A 86 5.62 8.62 -18.04
C GLY A 86 4.99 8.36 -19.40
N LEU A 87 5.72 8.68 -20.46
CA LEU A 87 5.28 8.49 -21.84
C LEU A 87 5.47 7.06 -22.33
N GLU A 88 5.85 6.16 -21.45
CA GLU A 88 6.06 4.75 -21.78
C GLU A 88 4.72 4.08 -22.07
N PRO A 89 4.45 3.70 -23.32
CA PRO A 89 3.17 3.06 -23.67
C PRO A 89 3.08 1.62 -23.16
N SER A 90 4.17 1.04 -22.70
CA SER A 90 4.21 -0.35 -22.30
C SER A 90 4.36 -0.48 -20.79
N GLY A 91 3.30 -0.77 -20.09
CA GLY A 91 3.27 -1.49 -18.83
C GLY A 91 4.23 -1.13 -17.70
N GLY A 92 5.00 -0.08 -17.78
CA GLY A 92 5.85 0.37 -16.68
C GLY A 92 5.09 1.08 -15.57
N ARG A 93 3.78 1.25 -15.74
CA ARG A 93 2.95 1.99 -14.78
C ARG A 93 2.41 1.04 -13.74
N LYS A 94 2.93 1.17 -12.53
CA LYS A 94 2.46 0.37 -11.39
C LYS A 94 2.07 1.31 -10.26
N SER A 95 0.97 0.99 -9.57
CA SER A 95 0.66 1.62 -8.31
C SER A 95 1.70 1.21 -7.27
N ILE A 96 1.86 2.02 -6.23
CA ILE A 96 2.69 1.63 -5.08
C ILE A 96 2.11 0.36 -4.44
N ASN A 97 0.77 0.22 -4.44
CA ASN A 97 0.11 -1.01 -3.99
C ASN A 97 0.67 -2.24 -4.72
N GLN A 98 0.75 -2.16 -6.06
CA GLN A 98 1.27 -3.26 -6.88
C GLN A 98 2.77 -3.48 -6.64
N MET A 99 3.53 -2.41 -6.45
CA MET A 99 4.96 -2.52 -6.15
C MET A 99 5.21 -3.29 -4.86
N LEU A 100 4.38 -3.07 -3.83
CA LEU A 100 4.47 -3.83 -2.58
C LEU A 100 4.27 -5.32 -2.82
N VAL A 101 3.33 -5.70 -3.67
CA VAL A 101 3.09 -7.10 -4.02
C VAL A 101 4.28 -7.67 -4.80
N ASP A 102 4.76 -6.95 -5.81
CA ASP A 102 5.85 -7.42 -6.67
C ASP A 102 7.16 -7.60 -5.89
N GLU A 103 7.40 -6.77 -4.87
CA GLU A 103 8.59 -6.86 -4.01
C GLU A 103 8.39 -7.77 -2.81
N HIS A 104 7.29 -8.53 -2.77
CA HIS A 104 6.98 -9.52 -1.73
C HIS A 104 6.73 -8.92 -0.34
N HIS A 105 6.38 -7.64 -0.28
CA HIS A 105 6.01 -6.97 0.97
C HIS A 105 4.52 -7.04 1.25
N ALA A 106 3.72 -7.42 0.27
CA ALA A 106 2.28 -7.53 0.41
C ALA A 106 1.76 -8.75 -0.36
N VAL A 107 0.55 -9.14 -0.03
CA VAL A 107 -0.21 -10.20 -0.70
C VAL A 107 -1.42 -9.56 -1.36
N GLU A 108 -1.78 -10.02 -2.54
CA GLU A 108 -3.03 -9.60 -3.18
C GLU A 108 -4.21 -10.00 -2.29
N TYR A 109 -5.14 -9.05 -2.11
CA TYR A 109 -6.31 -9.25 -1.28
C TYR A 109 -7.58 -8.99 -2.07
N HIS A 110 -8.46 -9.98 -2.11
CA HIS A 110 -9.75 -9.89 -2.79
C HIS A 110 -10.87 -10.57 -2.00
N GLY A 111 -10.70 -10.67 -0.68
CA GLY A 111 -11.68 -11.28 0.20
C GLY A 111 -11.45 -12.75 0.50
N GLN A 112 -10.30 -13.32 0.11
CA GLN A 112 -9.97 -14.71 0.39
C GLN A 112 -9.79 -14.96 1.89
N SER A 113 -9.73 -16.23 2.28
CA SER A 113 -9.64 -16.62 3.68
C SER A 113 -8.34 -16.14 4.35
N LYS A 114 -8.39 -16.02 5.67
CA LYS A 114 -7.19 -15.68 6.46
C LYS A 114 -6.09 -16.73 6.31
N ASP A 115 -6.46 -17.99 6.21
CA ASP A 115 -5.50 -19.08 6.05
C ASP A 115 -4.76 -18.97 4.72
N ASP A 116 -5.47 -18.61 3.65
CA ASP A 116 -4.88 -18.40 2.33
C ASP A 116 -3.92 -17.22 2.34
N ILE A 117 -4.31 -16.12 2.98
CA ILE A 117 -3.47 -14.93 3.13
C ILE A 117 -2.22 -15.25 3.93
N SER A 118 -2.37 -15.97 5.04
CA SER A 118 -1.25 -16.36 5.89
C SER A 118 -0.25 -17.24 5.14
N ALA A 119 -0.74 -18.18 4.34
CA ALA A 119 0.13 -19.05 3.53
C ALA A 119 0.94 -18.24 2.52
N ARG A 120 0.32 -17.24 1.91
CA ARG A 120 1.00 -16.36 0.94
C ARG A 120 2.04 -15.47 1.61
N HIS A 121 1.77 -14.97 2.81
CA HIS A 121 2.75 -14.20 3.57
C HIS A 121 3.96 -15.06 3.94
N LEU A 122 3.74 -16.30 4.35
CA LEU A 122 4.83 -17.23 4.65
C LEU A 122 5.70 -17.49 3.42
N LYS A 123 5.07 -17.65 2.26
CA LYS A 123 5.79 -17.82 1.00
C LYS A 123 6.63 -16.59 0.66
N ASN A 124 6.10 -15.39 0.88
CA ASN A 124 6.84 -14.15 0.63
C ASN A 124 8.11 -14.07 1.48
N ARG A 125 8.10 -14.62 2.68
CA ARG A 125 9.28 -14.59 3.56
C ARG A 125 10.48 -15.28 2.94
N TYR A 126 10.30 -16.31 2.12
CA TYR A 126 11.39 -16.97 1.42
C TYR A 126 12.13 -16.01 0.48
N TYR A 127 11.39 -15.19 -0.23
CA TYR A 127 11.97 -14.21 -1.15
C TYR A 127 12.70 -13.10 -0.40
N LEU A 128 12.20 -12.70 0.76
CA LEU A 128 12.78 -11.61 1.54
C LEU A 128 13.99 -12.05 2.36
N LEU A 129 14.12 -13.34 2.64
CA LEU A 129 15.27 -13.89 3.36
C LEU A 129 16.48 -14.08 2.45
N GLY A 130 16.26 -14.22 1.17
CA GLY A 130 17.30 -14.40 0.18
C GLY A 130 17.96 -13.13 -0.22
#